data_1b7f7c6e52ac520153a3323129facd80
#
_entry.id   1b7f7c6e52ac520153a3323129facd80
#
_cell.length_a   1.000
_cell.length_b   1.000
_cell.length_c   1.000
_cell.angle_alpha   90.00
_cell.angle_beta   90.00
_cell.angle_gamma   90.00
#
_symmetry.space_group_name_H-M   'P 1'
#
loop_
_entity.id
_entity.type
_entity.pdbx_description
1 polymer ?
#
loop_
_entity_poly.entity_id
_entity_poly.type
_entity_poly.pdbx_seq_one_letter_code
_entity_poly.pdbx_strand_id
1 'polypeptide(L)' 'MEKLLAILSGLHPEVDFESNEELIDDGILDSLDIVTIVTEIDSEFDVTIPAEEIIPENFNSAKALMALITRLDEE' A
#
# COMPACT_ATOMS: atom_id res chain seq x y z
N MET A 1 -7.26 6.89 5.38
CA MET A 1 -6.78 7.04 4.00
C MET A 1 -5.69 8.10 3.86
N GLU A 2 -5.80 9.22 4.56
CA GLU A 2 -4.81 10.29 4.48
C GLU A 2 -3.39 9.85 4.87
N LYS A 3 -3.29 9.06 5.94
CA LYS A 3 -2.00 8.57 6.40
C LYS A 3 -1.36 7.65 5.36
N LEU A 4 -2.18 6.79 4.75
CA LEU A 4 -1.70 5.89 3.71
C LEU A 4 -1.25 6.67 2.48
N LEU A 5 -2.04 7.66 2.06
CA LEU A 5 -1.67 8.49 0.91
C LEU A 5 -0.38 9.24 1.17
N ALA A 6 -0.15 9.68 2.40
CA ALA A 6 1.10 10.35 2.76
C ALA A 6 2.30 9.41 2.62
N ILE A 7 2.14 8.15 3.03
CA ILE A 7 3.19 7.14 2.88
C ILE A 7 3.51 6.93 1.39
N LEU A 8 2.46 6.72 0.59
CA LEU A 8 2.64 6.46 -0.84
C LEU A 8 3.23 7.65 -1.57
N SER A 9 2.75 8.85 -1.25
CA SER A 9 3.25 10.08 -1.89
C SER A 9 4.70 10.38 -1.50
N GLY A 10 5.12 9.93 -0.32
CA GLY A 10 6.51 10.06 0.10
C GLY A 10 7.44 9.22 -0.76
N LEU A 11 6.95 8.12 -1.32
CA LEU A 11 7.73 7.25 -2.20
C LEU A 11 7.70 7.73 -3.65
N HIS A 12 6.53 8.14 -4.12
CA HIS A 12 6.32 8.54 -5.51
C HIS A 12 5.42 9.77 -5.57
N PRO A 13 5.99 10.96 -5.30
CA PRO A 13 5.16 12.19 -5.23
C PRO A 13 4.51 12.57 -6.56
N GLU A 14 4.99 12.02 -7.67
CA GLU A 14 4.45 12.33 -9.00
C GLU A 14 3.22 11.50 -9.35
N VAL A 15 2.88 10.49 -8.54
CA VAL A 15 1.80 9.55 -8.84
C VAL A 15 0.51 9.98 -8.14
N ASP A 16 -0.60 9.90 -8.87
CA ASP A 16 -1.93 10.13 -8.31
C ASP A 16 -2.48 8.82 -7.76
N PHE A 17 -2.22 8.58 -6.49
CA PHE A 17 -2.61 7.32 -5.84
C PHE A 17 -4.10 7.20 -5.60
N GLU A 18 -4.83 8.32 -5.66
CA GLU A 18 -6.28 8.28 -5.44
C GLU A 18 -7.03 7.72 -6.65
N SER A 19 -6.49 7.90 -7.85
CA SER A 19 -7.17 7.45 -9.06
C SER A 19 -6.49 6.28 -9.76
N ASN A 20 -5.23 5.98 -9.46
CA ASN A 20 -4.51 4.90 -10.12
C ASN A 20 -4.86 3.55 -9.47
N GLU A 21 -5.33 2.61 -10.28
CA GLU A 21 -5.71 1.28 -9.81
C GLU A 21 -4.81 0.17 -10.37
N GLU A 22 -3.68 0.54 -10.96
CA GLU A 22 -2.76 -0.41 -11.58
C GLU A 22 -1.33 -0.16 -11.14
N LEU A 23 -1.14 0.16 -9.85
CA LEU A 23 0.17 0.51 -9.31
C LEU A 23 1.20 -0.61 -9.53
N ILE A 24 0.79 -1.85 -9.37
CA ILE A 24 1.67 -2.98 -9.60
C ILE A 24 1.71 -3.34 -11.09
N ASP A 25 0.56 -3.42 -11.73
CA ASP A 25 0.45 -3.83 -13.13
C ASP A 25 1.17 -2.87 -14.07
N ASP A 26 1.17 -1.59 -13.75
CA ASP A 26 1.88 -0.57 -14.54
C ASP A 26 3.35 -0.43 -14.15
N GLY A 27 3.81 -1.19 -13.15
CA GLY A 27 5.19 -1.15 -12.73
C GLY A 27 5.56 0.10 -11.93
N ILE A 28 4.59 0.82 -11.39
CA ILE A 28 4.84 2.00 -10.58
C ILE A 28 5.48 1.61 -9.25
N LEU A 29 4.97 0.54 -8.64
CA LEU A 29 5.53 -0.02 -7.41
C LEU A 29 6.32 -1.28 -7.74
N ASP A 30 7.56 -1.34 -7.27
CA ASP A 30 8.38 -2.53 -7.42
C ASP A 30 8.50 -3.24 -6.07
N SER A 31 9.31 -4.30 -6.00
CA SER A 31 9.43 -5.09 -4.77
C SER A 31 10.05 -4.30 -3.61
N LEU A 32 10.93 -3.35 -3.91
CA LEU A 32 11.51 -2.51 -2.87
C LEU A 32 10.47 -1.54 -2.32
N ASP A 33 9.65 -1.00 -3.20
CA ASP A 33 8.55 -0.11 -2.79
C ASP A 33 7.57 -0.87 -1.90
N ILE A 34 7.25 -2.11 -2.25
CA ILE A 34 6.35 -2.93 -1.46
C ILE A 34 6.91 -3.16 -0.06
N VAL A 35 8.19 -3.49 0.04
CA VAL A 35 8.84 -3.68 1.35
C VAL A 35 8.76 -2.41 2.19
N THR A 36 9.02 -1.27 1.57
CA THR A 36 8.97 0.02 2.25
C THR A 36 7.54 0.30 2.73
N ILE A 37 6.55 0.07 1.87
CA ILE A 37 5.14 0.30 2.21
C ILE A 37 4.73 -0.58 3.39
N VAL A 38 5.08 -1.86 3.36
CA VAL A 38 4.75 -2.79 4.43
C VAL A 38 5.36 -2.33 5.75
N THR A 39 6.61 -1.89 5.71
CA THR A 39 7.33 -1.41 6.90
C THR A 39 6.66 -0.15 7.45
N GLU A 40 6.31 0.79 6.58
CA GLU A 40 5.66 2.03 7.01
C GLU A 40 4.27 1.79 7.57
N ILE A 41 3.52 0.86 6.97
CA ILE A 41 2.20 0.50 7.47
C ILE A 41 2.30 -0.13 8.85
N ASP A 42 3.27 -0.99 9.07
CA ASP A 42 3.51 -1.60 10.37
C ASP A 42 3.77 -0.51 11.41
N SER A 43 4.58 0.47 11.07
CA SER A 43 4.95 1.56 11.97
C SER A 43 3.79 2.53 12.23
N GLU A 44 3.06 2.90 11.19
CA GLU A 44 2.04 3.96 11.28
C GLU A 44 0.65 3.45 11.67
N PHE A 45 0.31 2.24 11.27
CA PHE A 45 -1.00 1.66 11.55
C PHE A 45 -0.96 0.55 12.59
N ASP A 46 0.23 0.14 13.00
CA ASP A 46 0.43 -0.98 13.91
C ASP A 46 -0.23 -2.26 13.36
N VAL A 47 -0.05 -2.47 12.05
CA VAL A 47 -0.61 -3.61 11.33
C VAL A 47 0.51 -4.31 10.57
N THR A 48 0.66 -5.61 10.81
CA THR A 48 1.66 -6.42 10.11
C THR A 48 0.99 -7.14 8.93
N ILE A 49 1.49 -6.89 7.72
CA ILE A 49 0.94 -7.53 6.53
C ILE A 49 1.69 -8.85 6.30
N PRO A 50 0.99 -10.00 6.38
CA PRO A 50 1.66 -11.28 6.15
C PRO A 50 2.03 -11.45 4.68
N ALA A 51 3.06 -12.25 4.42
CA ALA A 51 3.56 -12.45 3.06
C ALA A 51 2.49 -12.93 2.09
N GLU A 52 1.56 -13.74 2.57
CA GLU A 52 0.48 -14.30 1.73
C GLU A 52 -0.49 -13.24 1.22
N GLU A 53 -0.51 -12.05 1.86
CA GLU A 53 -1.36 -10.95 1.45
C GLU A 53 -0.62 -9.98 0.52
N ILE A 54 0.66 -10.18 0.32
CA ILE A 54 1.46 -9.32 -0.57
C ILE A 54 1.28 -9.82 -2.00
N ILE A 55 0.14 -9.49 -2.58
CA ILE A 55 -0.23 -9.88 -3.94
C ILE A 55 -0.64 -8.62 -4.70
N PRO A 56 -0.50 -8.62 -6.05
CA PRO A 56 -0.80 -7.43 -6.84
C PRO A 56 -2.18 -6.83 -6.58
N GLU A 57 -3.18 -7.68 -6.41
CA GLU A 57 -4.56 -7.22 -6.20
C GLU A 57 -4.69 -6.33 -4.97
N ASN A 58 -3.90 -6.58 -3.94
CA ASN A 58 -3.96 -5.79 -2.71
C ASN A 58 -3.14 -4.51 -2.78
N PHE A 59 -2.23 -4.42 -3.73
CA PHE A 59 -1.31 -3.29 -3.83
C PHE A 59 -1.50 -2.45 -5.10
N ASN A 60 -2.48 -2.80 -5.93
CA ASN A 60 -2.73 -2.08 -7.19
C ASN A 60 -3.35 -0.70 -6.99
N SER A 61 -3.96 -0.45 -5.85
CA SER A 61 -4.55 0.86 -5.59
C SER A 61 -4.48 1.19 -4.10
N ALA A 62 -4.51 2.48 -3.79
CA ALA A 62 -4.55 2.92 -2.40
C ALA A 62 -5.82 2.41 -1.72
N LYS A 63 -6.93 2.36 -2.46
CA LYS A 63 -8.19 1.86 -1.94
C LYS A 63 -8.09 0.38 -1.56
N ALA A 64 -7.50 -0.44 -2.42
CA ALA A 64 -7.32 -1.87 -2.15
C ALA A 64 -6.41 -2.08 -0.94
N LEU A 65 -5.34 -1.30 -0.87
CA LEU A 65 -4.39 -1.38 0.23
C LEU A 65 -5.04 -0.96 1.54
N MET A 66 -5.85 0.09 1.52
CA MET A 66 -6.56 0.53 2.72
C MET A 66 -7.57 -0.52 3.18
N ALA A 67 -8.25 -1.19 2.24
CA ALA A 67 -9.16 -2.28 2.58
C ALA A 67 -8.41 -3.43 3.26
N LEU A 68 -7.21 -3.74 2.78
CA LEU A 68 -6.37 -4.76 3.39
C LEU A 68 -5.99 -4.38 4.82
N ILE A 69 -5.54 -3.13 5.01
CA ILE A 69 -5.15 -2.63 6.32
C ILE A 69 -6.32 -2.73 7.30
N THR A 70 -7.50 -2.29 6.86
CA THR A 70 -8.69 -2.31 7.70
C THR A 70 -9.06 -3.74 8.10
N ARG A 71 -8.99 -4.66 7.16
CA ARG A 71 -9.31 -6.07 7.42
C ARG A 71 -8.34 -6.67 8.43
N LEU A 72 -7.05 -6.41 8.26
CA LEU A 72 -6.03 -6.95 9.17
C LEU A 72 -6.11 -6.33 10.56
N ASP A 73 -6.47 -5.05 10.63
CA ASP A 73 -6.59 -4.35 11.90
C ASP A 73 -7.76 -4.88 12.74
N GLU A 74 -8.76 -5.47 12.09
CA GLU A 74 -9.93 -6.02 12.75
C GLU A 74 -9.74 -7.47 13.20
N GLU A 75 -8.66 -8.13 12.79
CA GLU A 75 -8.40 -9.53 13.16
C GLU A 75 -7.80 -9.70 14.55
#